data_5671c9579ce90b6254759b3cc5fa96e8
#
_entry.id   5671c9579ce90b6254759b3cc5fa96e8
#
_cell.length_a   1.000
_cell.length_b   1.000
_cell.length_c   1.000
_cell.angle_alpha   90.00
_cell.angle_beta   90.00
_cell.angle_gamma   90.00
#
_symmetry.space_group_name_H-M   'P 1'
#
loop_
_entity.id
_entity.type
_entity.pdbx_description
1 polymer ?
#
loop_
_entity_poly.entity_id
_entity_poly.type
_entity_poly.pdbx_seq_one_letter_code
_entity_poly.pdbx_strand_id
1 'polypeptide(L)'
;MAITKILNIKESEDRNPASHLKNALEYIQNPDKTEECVLVGGINCLPDTAFEQIEETKNIFHKTGKRQGYHVIISFSPEEIVTAEQAMYVLEHFAKDVLGDDYEAVYAVHTDREHMHGHLIWNSISMTTGKKYNSPKGNWKNHLQPITNKYCDELGLSIMPAEYSRNPKNISRGKWEKEMSMKEIILRDAKMCVYAAGNVEHFKYLMKRLGYVFKKDAWMEVQAPGFRYYHKLAKMDEMFSEDMLKHP
;
A
#
# COMPACT_ATOMS: atom_id res chain seq x y z
N MET A 1 5.07 11.33 -3.20
CA MET A 1 3.92 10.65 -3.89
C MET A 1 3.09 9.90 -2.86
N ALA A 2 1.78 10.05 -2.88
CA ALA A 2 0.87 9.38 -1.94
C ALA A 2 0.22 8.13 -2.55
N ILE A 3 0.13 7.05 -1.77
CA ILE A 3 -0.49 5.79 -2.18
C ILE A 3 -1.68 5.49 -1.27
N THR A 4 -2.82 5.23 -1.90
CA THR A 4 -4.06 4.82 -1.22
C THR A 4 -4.17 3.30 -1.20
N LYS A 5 -4.48 2.72 -0.04
CA LYS A 5 -4.76 1.29 0.12
C LYS A 5 -6.08 1.11 0.83
N ILE A 6 -6.95 0.23 0.34
CA ILE A 6 -8.23 -0.09 0.98
C ILE A 6 -8.23 -1.54 1.49
N LEU A 7 -8.66 -1.72 2.71
CA LEU A 7 -8.81 -3.00 3.40
C LEU A 7 -10.25 -3.19 3.85
N ASN A 8 -10.69 -4.42 3.92
CA ASN A 8 -12.02 -4.78 4.43
C ASN A 8 -11.90 -5.19 5.90
N ILE A 9 -12.65 -4.55 6.78
CA ILE A 9 -12.82 -5.01 8.16
C ILE A 9 -13.97 -6.01 8.13
N LYS A 10 -13.64 -7.28 8.36
CA LYS A 10 -14.62 -8.38 8.43
C LYS A 10 -15.13 -8.54 9.86
N GLU A 11 -16.25 -9.26 10.01
CA GLU A 11 -16.68 -9.74 11.32
C GLU A 11 -15.59 -10.62 11.97
N SER A 12 -15.52 -10.55 13.30
CA SER A 12 -14.69 -11.44 14.10
C SER A 12 -15.41 -12.77 14.32
N GLU A 13 -14.64 -13.83 14.51
CA GLU A 13 -15.14 -15.13 14.96
C GLU A 13 -15.37 -15.16 16.49
N ASP A 14 -15.02 -14.09 17.20
CA ASP A 14 -15.23 -13.90 18.62
C ASP A 14 -16.71 -13.70 18.97
N ARG A 15 -17.02 -13.65 20.28
CA ARG A 15 -18.39 -13.39 20.78
C ARG A 15 -19.00 -12.08 20.25
N ASN A 16 -18.18 -11.07 19.97
CA ASN A 16 -18.62 -9.82 19.38
C ASN A 16 -18.14 -9.74 17.92
N PRO A 17 -19.02 -9.84 16.93
CA PRO A 17 -18.67 -9.72 15.51
C PRO A 17 -17.99 -8.41 15.13
N ALA A 18 -18.21 -7.33 15.89
CA ALA A 18 -17.64 -6.01 15.64
C ALA A 18 -16.28 -5.76 16.32
N SER A 19 -15.68 -6.75 17.00
CA SER A 19 -14.40 -6.60 17.72
C SER A 19 -13.30 -6.04 16.81
N HIS A 20 -13.21 -6.54 15.57
CA HIS A 20 -12.20 -6.05 14.62
C HIS A 20 -12.38 -4.57 14.27
N LEU A 21 -13.63 -4.09 14.18
CA LEU A 21 -13.91 -2.68 13.92
C LEU A 21 -13.54 -1.83 15.14
N LYS A 22 -13.91 -2.28 16.34
CA LYS A 22 -13.56 -1.61 17.60
C LYS A 22 -12.05 -1.44 17.72
N ASN A 23 -11.31 -2.54 17.61
CA ASN A 23 -9.84 -2.54 17.71
C ASN A 23 -9.19 -1.66 16.63
N ALA A 24 -9.76 -1.62 15.41
CA ALA A 24 -9.25 -0.78 14.35
C ALA A 24 -9.48 0.71 14.63
N LEU A 25 -10.63 1.11 15.16
CA LEU A 25 -10.93 2.48 15.57
C LEU A 25 -10.03 2.92 16.73
N GLU A 26 -9.85 2.08 17.74
CA GLU A 26 -8.94 2.34 18.86
C GLU A 26 -7.49 2.48 18.37
N TYR A 27 -7.07 1.64 17.42
CA TYR A 27 -5.71 1.68 16.86
C TYR A 27 -5.41 3.01 16.14
N ILE A 28 -6.34 3.49 15.29
CA ILE A 28 -6.09 4.72 14.52
C ILE A 28 -6.16 5.97 15.39
N GLN A 29 -6.86 5.92 16.51
CA GLN A 29 -7.02 7.02 17.46
C GLN A 29 -6.01 6.99 18.61
N ASN A 30 -5.00 6.11 18.55
CA ASN A 30 -4.02 5.98 19.61
C ASN A 30 -3.31 7.32 19.87
N PRO A 31 -3.38 7.89 21.11
CA PRO A 31 -2.80 9.18 21.45
C PRO A 31 -1.29 9.27 21.14
N ASP A 32 -0.54 8.20 21.39
CA ASP A 32 0.91 8.15 21.15
C ASP A 32 1.30 8.31 19.65
N LYS A 33 0.33 8.18 18.75
CA LYS A 33 0.53 8.25 17.30
C LYS A 33 -0.08 9.47 16.65
N THR A 34 -1.00 10.14 17.34
CA THR A 34 -1.87 11.19 16.82
C THR A 34 -1.68 12.52 17.55
N GLU A 35 -0.50 12.72 18.15
CA GLU A 35 -0.21 13.91 18.94
C GLU A 35 -1.29 14.19 20.00
N GLU A 36 -1.51 13.22 20.89
CA GLU A 36 -2.55 13.27 21.93
C GLU A 36 -3.97 13.51 21.36
N CYS A 37 -4.29 12.83 20.26
CA CYS A 37 -5.55 12.92 19.52
C CYS A 37 -5.82 14.26 18.81
N VAL A 38 -4.86 15.15 18.70
CA VAL A 38 -5.00 16.40 17.92
C VAL A 38 -5.18 16.09 16.43
N LEU A 39 -4.55 15.03 15.93
CA LEU A 39 -4.59 14.60 14.54
C LEU A 39 -5.68 13.56 14.27
N VAL A 40 -6.84 13.71 14.90
CA VAL A 40 -8.01 12.83 14.71
C VAL A 40 -9.23 13.67 14.32
N GLY A 41 -10.02 13.21 13.36
CA GLY A 41 -11.25 13.85 12.95
C GLY A 41 -12.35 12.83 12.64
N GLY A 42 -13.59 13.31 12.66
CA GLY A 42 -14.78 12.52 12.33
C GLY A 42 -15.58 13.12 11.19
N ILE A 43 -16.25 12.27 10.43
CA ILE A 43 -17.27 12.64 9.44
C ILE A 43 -18.57 11.94 9.82
N ASN A 44 -19.62 12.70 9.97
CA ASN A 44 -20.95 12.24 10.39
C ASN A 44 -20.96 11.45 11.72
N CYS A 45 -19.89 11.50 12.50
CA CYS A 45 -19.79 10.93 13.85
C CYS A 45 -18.73 11.66 14.68
N LEU A 46 -18.81 11.49 15.99
CA LEU A 46 -17.79 11.94 16.92
C LEU A 46 -16.73 10.82 17.07
N PRO A 47 -15.43 11.12 16.92
CA PRO A 47 -14.36 10.11 17.02
C PRO A 47 -14.43 9.26 18.30
N ASP A 48 -14.63 9.89 19.45
CA ASP A 48 -14.63 9.24 20.78
C ASP A 48 -15.76 8.21 20.95
N THR A 49 -16.87 8.38 20.24
CA THR A 49 -18.06 7.49 20.32
C THR A 49 -18.41 6.87 18.96
N ALA A 50 -17.46 6.89 18.02
CA ALA A 50 -17.70 6.42 16.67
C ALA A 50 -18.10 4.94 16.59
N PHE A 51 -17.51 4.11 17.46
CA PHE A 51 -17.85 2.68 17.50
C PHE A 51 -19.32 2.47 17.86
N GLU A 52 -19.80 3.14 18.90
CA GLU A 52 -21.18 3.05 19.37
C GLU A 52 -22.17 3.59 18.31
N GLN A 53 -21.85 4.72 17.68
CA GLN A 53 -22.68 5.31 16.62
C GLN A 53 -22.78 4.38 15.41
N ILE A 54 -21.66 3.81 14.97
CA ILE A 54 -21.62 2.83 13.87
C ILE A 54 -22.44 1.58 14.20
N GLU A 55 -22.32 1.07 15.42
CA GLU A 55 -23.10 -0.11 15.85
C GLU A 55 -24.59 0.22 15.96
N GLU A 56 -24.96 1.42 16.42
CA GLU A 56 -26.35 1.88 16.45
C GLU A 56 -26.94 1.93 15.04
N THR A 57 -26.23 2.54 14.07
CA THR A 57 -26.64 2.54 12.65
C THR A 57 -26.87 1.13 12.13
N LYS A 58 -25.95 0.19 12.39
CA LYS A 58 -26.10 -1.20 11.96
C LYS A 58 -27.32 -1.90 12.61
N ASN A 59 -27.58 -1.61 13.88
CA ASN A 59 -28.71 -2.16 14.61
C ASN A 59 -30.05 -1.64 14.07
N ILE A 60 -30.14 -0.32 13.79
CA ILE A 60 -31.31 0.30 13.19
C ILE A 60 -31.68 -0.39 11.86
N PHE A 61 -30.70 -0.67 11.02
CA PHE A 61 -30.91 -1.31 9.72
C PHE A 61 -30.84 -2.84 9.76
N HIS A 62 -30.70 -3.47 10.92
CA HIS A 62 -30.57 -4.94 11.12
C HIS A 62 -29.44 -5.56 10.27
N LYS A 63 -28.27 -4.90 10.20
CA LYS A 63 -27.12 -5.30 9.35
C LYS A 63 -25.82 -5.44 10.14
N THR A 64 -25.84 -6.16 11.22
CA THR A 64 -24.70 -6.32 12.16
C THR A 64 -23.64 -7.33 11.72
N GLY A 65 -23.93 -8.20 10.75
CA GLY A 65 -23.03 -9.28 10.32
C GLY A 65 -22.21 -8.96 9.07
N LYS A 66 -21.27 -9.85 8.76
CA LYS A 66 -20.37 -9.83 7.59
C LYS A 66 -19.32 -8.71 7.67
N ARG A 67 -19.29 -7.84 6.64
CA ARG A 67 -18.32 -6.72 6.59
C ARG A 67 -18.72 -5.66 7.60
N GLN A 68 -17.81 -5.32 8.49
CA GLN A 68 -18.01 -4.35 9.56
C GLN A 68 -17.69 -2.92 9.14
N GLY A 69 -16.66 -2.74 8.34
CA GLY A 69 -16.23 -1.45 7.85
C GLY A 69 -15.17 -1.58 6.77
N TYR A 70 -14.66 -0.44 6.37
CA TYR A 70 -13.51 -0.32 5.48
C TYR A 70 -12.43 0.49 6.18
N HIS A 71 -11.19 0.14 5.90
CA HIS A 71 -10.03 0.86 6.38
C HIS A 71 -9.19 1.28 5.18
N VAL A 72 -9.09 2.58 4.95
CA VAL A 72 -8.18 3.17 3.98
C VAL A 72 -6.93 3.65 4.68
N ILE A 73 -5.81 3.45 4.03
CA ILE A 73 -4.51 3.98 4.43
C ILE A 73 -3.99 4.82 3.26
N ILE A 74 -3.65 6.08 3.53
CA ILE A 74 -2.97 6.97 2.59
C ILE A 74 -1.55 7.18 3.14
N SER A 75 -0.55 6.68 2.42
CA SER A 75 0.85 6.78 2.84
C SER A 75 1.60 7.72 1.89
N PHE A 76 2.27 8.72 2.46
CA PHE A 76 3.09 9.68 1.72
C PHE A 76 4.51 9.15 1.57
N SER A 77 5.24 9.64 0.56
CA SER A 77 6.63 9.24 0.33
C SER A 77 7.54 9.79 1.42
N PRO A 78 8.48 9.01 1.96
CA PRO A 78 9.49 9.51 2.88
C PRO A 78 10.46 10.53 2.22
N GLU A 79 10.53 10.53 0.87
CA GLU A 79 11.33 11.51 0.11
C GLU A 79 10.66 12.90 0.01
N GLU A 80 9.43 13.03 0.51
CA GLU A 80 8.61 14.22 0.37
C GLU A 80 8.23 14.74 1.77
N ILE A 81 8.54 16.00 2.02
CA ILE A 81 8.18 16.63 3.30
C ILE A 81 6.70 16.95 3.25
N VAL A 82 5.93 16.24 4.06
CA VAL A 82 4.48 16.42 4.23
C VAL A 82 4.20 16.77 5.68
N THR A 83 3.52 17.89 5.94
CA THR A 83 3.13 18.25 7.29
C THR A 83 1.90 17.46 7.75
N ALA A 84 1.67 17.39 9.06
CA ALA A 84 0.50 16.73 9.62
C ALA A 84 -0.80 17.40 9.14
N GLU A 85 -0.82 18.73 9.04
CA GLU A 85 -1.97 19.49 8.54
C GLU A 85 -2.26 19.19 7.08
N GLN A 86 -1.23 19.06 6.22
CA GLN A 86 -1.41 18.65 4.82
C GLN A 86 -1.98 17.24 4.72
N ALA A 87 -1.48 16.31 5.54
CA ALA A 87 -2.00 14.95 5.57
C ALA A 87 -3.45 14.89 6.08
N MET A 88 -3.80 15.67 7.12
CA MET A 88 -5.16 15.82 7.62
C MET A 88 -6.08 16.40 6.53
N TYR A 89 -5.65 17.45 5.83
CA TYR A 89 -6.40 18.03 4.72
C TYR A 89 -6.74 17.00 3.64
N VAL A 90 -5.74 16.23 3.20
CA VAL A 90 -5.95 15.18 2.19
C VAL A 90 -6.96 14.13 2.67
N LEU A 91 -6.83 13.67 3.93
CA LEU A 91 -7.75 12.67 4.48
C LEU A 91 -9.18 13.16 4.62
N GLU A 92 -9.36 14.36 5.15
CA GLU A 92 -10.68 14.95 5.35
C GLU A 92 -11.42 15.12 4.02
N HIS A 93 -10.75 15.74 3.04
CA HIS A 93 -11.35 15.99 1.73
C HIS A 93 -11.56 14.71 0.93
N PHE A 94 -10.62 13.75 1.02
CA PHE A 94 -10.81 12.41 0.47
C PHE A 94 -12.05 11.73 1.07
N ALA A 95 -12.22 11.80 2.39
CA ALA A 95 -13.35 11.18 3.05
C ALA A 95 -14.67 11.84 2.64
N LYS A 96 -14.73 13.17 2.55
CA LYS A 96 -15.93 13.91 2.08
C LYS A 96 -16.28 13.54 0.65
N ASP A 97 -15.32 13.49 -0.28
CA ASP A 97 -15.58 13.15 -1.69
C ASP A 97 -15.99 11.67 -1.88
N VAL A 98 -15.50 10.75 -1.04
CA VAL A 98 -15.79 9.31 -1.15
C VAL A 98 -17.09 8.93 -0.45
N LEU A 99 -17.41 9.54 0.70
CA LEU A 99 -18.46 9.09 1.60
C LEU A 99 -19.67 10.03 1.62
N GLY A 100 -19.47 11.31 1.29
CA GLY A 100 -20.52 12.32 1.39
C GLY A 100 -21.12 12.37 2.81
N ASP A 101 -22.42 12.58 2.86
CA ASP A 101 -23.20 12.62 4.10
C ASP A 101 -23.81 11.25 4.49
N ASP A 102 -23.38 10.17 3.82
CA ASP A 102 -24.01 8.86 3.93
C ASP A 102 -23.40 7.92 4.97
N TYR A 103 -22.11 8.12 5.32
CA TYR A 103 -21.39 7.16 6.16
C TYR A 103 -20.70 7.85 7.32
N GLU A 104 -20.76 7.22 8.50
CA GLU A 104 -19.94 7.59 9.64
C GLU A 104 -18.50 7.15 9.39
N ALA A 105 -17.55 8.04 9.65
CA ALA A 105 -16.13 7.76 9.48
C ALA A 105 -15.25 8.49 10.49
N VAL A 106 -14.15 7.85 10.85
CA VAL A 106 -13.05 8.46 11.63
C VAL A 106 -11.79 8.42 10.80
N TYR A 107 -11.06 9.53 10.79
CA TYR A 107 -9.75 9.61 10.16
C TYR A 107 -8.71 10.12 11.16
N ALA A 108 -7.47 9.67 10.97
CA ALA A 108 -6.37 10.05 11.82
C ALA A 108 -5.05 10.07 11.03
N VAL A 109 -4.15 10.98 11.39
CA VAL A 109 -2.77 11.00 10.88
C VAL A 109 -1.83 10.49 11.96
N HIS A 110 -0.97 9.55 11.59
CA HIS A 110 0.07 8.99 12.43
C HIS A 110 1.43 9.61 12.10
N THR A 111 2.12 10.06 13.14
CA THR A 111 3.45 10.68 13.07
C THR A 111 4.56 9.80 13.65
N ASP A 112 4.24 8.55 14.04
CA ASP A 112 5.13 7.60 14.71
C ASP A 112 6.17 6.94 13.80
N ARG A 113 6.22 7.30 12.50
CA ARG A 113 7.14 6.71 11.51
C ARG A 113 7.90 7.78 10.74
N GLU A 114 8.94 7.34 10.01
CA GLU A 114 9.75 8.21 9.15
C GLU A 114 8.95 8.93 8.05
N HIS A 115 7.77 8.40 7.69
CA HIS A 115 6.90 8.99 6.68
C HIS A 115 5.48 9.17 7.23
N MET A 116 4.88 10.29 6.87
CA MET A 116 3.51 10.61 7.21
C MET A 116 2.55 9.58 6.61
N HIS A 117 1.60 9.10 7.38
CA HIS A 117 0.55 8.23 6.88
C HIS A 117 -0.75 8.48 7.62
N GLY A 118 -1.84 8.46 6.85
CA GLY A 118 -3.17 8.66 7.37
C GLY A 118 -4.02 7.42 7.26
N HIS A 119 -4.94 7.29 8.21
CA HIS A 119 -5.93 6.23 8.30
C HIS A 119 -7.33 6.81 8.23
N LEU A 120 -8.21 6.14 7.51
CA LEU A 120 -9.64 6.45 7.48
C LEU A 120 -10.42 5.15 7.64
N ILE A 121 -11.30 5.09 8.62
CA ILE A 121 -12.20 3.96 8.84
C ILE A 121 -13.64 4.45 8.73
N TRP A 122 -14.47 3.76 7.94
CA TRP A 122 -15.90 4.08 7.83
C TRP A 122 -16.80 2.87 7.95
N ASN A 123 -18.04 3.14 8.34
CA ASN A 123 -19.10 2.14 8.44
C ASN A 123 -19.34 1.47 7.08
N SER A 124 -19.58 0.17 7.08
CA SER A 124 -19.98 -0.55 5.86
C SER A 124 -21.43 -0.28 5.44
N ILE A 125 -22.22 0.35 6.29
CA ILE A 125 -23.65 0.65 6.12
C ILE A 125 -23.86 2.15 6.07
N SER A 126 -24.61 2.63 5.06
CA SER A 126 -25.06 4.02 4.99
C SER A 126 -26.03 4.33 6.12
N MET A 127 -25.76 5.41 6.86
CA MET A 127 -26.61 5.88 7.96
C MET A 127 -27.94 6.46 7.47
N THR A 128 -28.02 6.85 6.19
CA THR A 128 -29.23 7.44 5.59
C THR A 128 -30.11 6.40 4.93
N THR A 129 -29.53 5.41 4.23
CA THR A 129 -30.29 4.44 3.42
C THR A 129 -30.18 3.00 3.90
N GLY A 130 -29.29 2.70 4.82
CA GLY A 130 -28.95 1.35 5.24
C GLY A 130 -28.28 0.48 4.16
N LYS A 131 -27.94 1.03 2.99
CA LYS A 131 -27.25 0.29 1.94
C LYS A 131 -25.78 0.08 2.29
N LYS A 132 -25.25 -1.07 1.88
CA LYS A 132 -23.80 -1.34 2.02
C LYS A 132 -23.01 -0.51 1.02
N TYR A 133 -21.89 0.04 1.46
CA TYR A 133 -20.93 0.70 0.57
C TYR A 133 -20.52 -0.21 -0.58
N ASN A 134 -20.64 0.29 -1.79
CA ASN A 134 -20.28 -0.45 -3.00
C ASN A 134 -18.83 -0.17 -3.39
N SER A 135 -18.00 -1.20 -3.33
CA SER A 135 -16.61 -1.15 -3.77
C SER A 135 -16.40 -2.10 -4.96
N PRO A 136 -16.74 -1.69 -6.18
CA PRO A 136 -16.62 -2.53 -7.36
C PRO A 136 -15.17 -2.83 -7.70
N LYS A 137 -14.95 -3.84 -8.55
CA LYS A 137 -13.62 -4.14 -9.09
C LYS A 137 -13.08 -2.91 -9.83
N GLY A 138 -11.87 -2.50 -9.50
CA GLY A 138 -11.26 -1.29 -10.07
C GLY A 138 -11.58 0.00 -9.33
N ASN A 139 -12.37 -0.04 -8.25
CA ASN A 139 -12.71 1.15 -7.44
C ASN A 139 -11.46 1.94 -7.02
N TRP A 140 -10.40 1.25 -6.62
CA TRP A 140 -9.13 1.90 -6.27
C TRP A 140 -8.60 2.77 -7.41
N LYS A 141 -8.49 2.19 -8.61
CA LYS A 141 -7.93 2.85 -9.78
C LYS A 141 -8.79 4.00 -10.30
N ASN A 142 -10.10 3.76 -10.36
CA ASN A 142 -11.03 4.63 -11.07
C ASN A 142 -11.62 5.71 -10.18
N HIS A 143 -11.48 5.56 -8.84
CA HIS A 143 -12.14 6.45 -7.89
C HIS A 143 -11.21 6.85 -6.75
N LEU A 144 -10.71 5.92 -5.92
CA LEU A 144 -10.02 6.27 -4.69
C LEU A 144 -8.66 6.94 -4.93
N GLN A 145 -7.78 6.34 -5.74
CA GLN A 145 -6.46 6.93 -6.01
C GLN A 145 -6.53 8.27 -6.76
N PRO A 146 -7.42 8.47 -7.76
CA PRO A 146 -7.62 9.78 -8.38
C PRO A 146 -8.03 10.89 -7.40
N ILE A 147 -8.86 10.59 -6.41
CA ILE A 147 -9.25 11.57 -5.37
C ILE A 147 -8.03 11.93 -4.51
N THR A 148 -7.25 10.94 -4.07
CA THR A 148 -6.01 11.20 -3.34
C THR A 148 -5.04 12.06 -4.18
N ASN A 149 -4.87 11.74 -5.45
CA ASN A 149 -4.02 12.51 -6.36
C ASN A 149 -4.48 13.96 -6.50
N LYS A 150 -5.81 14.20 -6.61
CA LYS A 150 -6.40 15.53 -6.69
C LYS A 150 -5.95 16.41 -5.51
N TYR A 151 -6.13 15.94 -4.30
CA TYR A 151 -5.80 16.72 -3.11
C TYR A 151 -4.29 16.81 -2.84
N CYS A 152 -3.51 15.84 -3.26
CA CYS A 152 -2.05 15.96 -3.27
C CYS A 152 -1.57 17.03 -4.26
N ASP A 153 -2.14 17.06 -5.46
CA ASP A 153 -1.81 18.05 -6.51
C ASP A 153 -2.17 19.48 -6.06
N GLU A 154 -3.33 19.68 -5.44
CA GLU A 154 -3.75 20.97 -4.87
C GLU A 154 -2.76 21.52 -3.84
N LEU A 155 -2.05 20.64 -3.11
CA LEU A 155 -1.02 20.99 -2.13
C LEU A 155 0.39 21.03 -2.72
N GLY A 156 0.56 20.83 -4.02
CA GLY A 156 1.86 20.75 -4.69
C GLY A 156 2.67 19.50 -4.33
N LEU A 157 2.01 18.46 -3.81
CA LEU A 157 2.63 17.18 -3.50
C LEU A 157 2.67 16.27 -4.74
N SER A 158 3.62 15.35 -4.77
CA SER A 158 3.76 14.44 -5.89
C SER A 158 2.61 13.43 -5.95
N ILE A 159 2.06 13.22 -7.15
CA ILE A 159 0.95 12.33 -7.42
C ILE A 159 1.40 10.97 -7.95
N MET A 160 0.57 9.94 -7.77
CA MET A 160 0.83 8.61 -8.29
C MET A 160 0.60 8.56 -9.80
N PRO A 161 1.60 8.13 -10.62
CA PRO A 161 1.42 7.97 -12.06
C PRO A 161 0.36 6.93 -12.41
N ALA A 162 -0.33 7.14 -13.54
CA ALA A 162 -1.42 6.27 -14.00
C ALA A 162 -0.97 4.80 -14.26
N GLU A 163 0.30 4.59 -14.62
CA GLU A 163 0.84 3.24 -14.85
C GLU A 163 0.84 2.36 -13.59
N TYR A 164 1.00 2.94 -12.42
CA TYR A 164 0.90 2.21 -11.15
C TYR A 164 -0.52 1.72 -10.86
N SER A 165 -1.52 2.25 -11.56
CA SER A 165 -2.93 1.93 -11.32
C SER A 165 -3.34 0.51 -11.71
N ARG A 166 -2.52 -0.27 -12.44
CA ARG A 166 -2.90 -1.58 -12.98
C ARG A 166 -3.03 -2.66 -11.91
N ASN A 167 -2.22 -2.63 -10.85
CA ASN A 167 -2.27 -3.65 -9.80
C ASN A 167 -1.72 -3.14 -8.46
N PRO A 168 -2.51 -2.38 -7.67
CA PRO A 168 -2.05 -1.76 -6.42
C PRO A 168 -1.61 -2.77 -5.36
N LYS A 169 -2.13 -4.01 -5.40
CA LYS A 169 -1.74 -5.06 -4.45
C LYS A 169 -0.29 -5.53 -4.65
N ASN A 170 0.28 -5.27 -5.82
CA ASN A 170 1.62 -5.71 -6.21
C ASN A 170 2.67 -4.59 -6.12
N ILE A 171 2.28 -3.38 -5.72
CA ILE A 171 3.23 -2.32 -5.43
C ILE A 171 3.87 -2.65 -4.09
N SER A 172 5.09 -3.17 -4.13
CA SER A 172 5.89 -3.38 -2.93
C SER A 172 6.34 -2.03 -2.36
N ARG A 173 6.58 -1.98 -1.05
CA ARG A 173 7.18 -0.82 -0.38
C ARG A 173 8.46 -0.35 -1.08
N GLY A 174 9.37 -1.27 -1.42
CA GLY A 174 10.62 -0.97 -2.09
C GLY A 174 10.46 -0.30 -3.46
N LYS A 175 9.42 -0.65 -4.26
CA LYS A 175 9.11 0.06 -5.50
C LYS A 175 8.60 1.47 -5.26
N TRP A 176 7.79 1.63 -4.24
CA TRP A 176 7.22 2.91 -3.86
C TRP A 176 8.30 3.86 -3.30
N GLU A 177 9.22 3.34 -2.50
CA GLU A 177 10.39 4.05 -1.95
C GLU A 177 11.55 4.16 -2.97
N LYS A 178 11.33 3.79 -4.24
CA LYS A 178 12.35 3.72 -5.30
C LYS A 178 13.53 2.79 -4.98
N GLU A 179 13.38 1.93 -4.01
CA GLU A 179 14.34 0.87 -3.76
C GLU A 179 14.37 -0.11 -4.94
N MET A 180 15.54 -0.52 -5.33
CA MET A 180 15.70 -1.55 -6.36
C MET A 180 15.18 -2.89 -5.83
N SER A 181 14.25 -3.50 -6.56
CA SER A 181 13.84 -4.87 -6.24
C SER A 181 15.02 -5.82 -6.38
N MET A 182 14.99 -6.96 -5.68
CA MET A 182 16.02 -7.99 -5.81
C MET A 182 16.28 -8.39 -7.26
N LYS A 183 15.23 -8.48 -8.08
CA LYS A 183 15.38 -8.79 -9.51
C LYS A 183 16.10 -7.69 -10.26
N GLU A 184 15.86 -6.43 -9.95
CA GLU A 184 16.53 -5.29 -10.55
C GLU A 184 18.01 -5.23 -10.16
N ILE A 185 18.32 -5.54 -8.89
CA ILE A 185 19.72 -5.64 -8.42
C ILE A 185 20.45 -6.76 -9.15
N ILE A 186 19.88 -7.97 -9.20
CA ILE A 186 20.47 -9.11 -9.92
C ILE A 186 20.68 -8.76 -11.39
N LEU A 187 19.69 -8.14 -12.04
CA LEU A 187 19.76 -7.77 -13.45
C LEU A 187 20.82 -6.69 -13.72
N ARG A 188 20.90 -5.67 -12.87
CA ARG A 188 21.92 -4.62 -12.95
C ARG A 188 23.32 -5.22 -12.81
N ASP A 189 23.53 -6.03 -11.79
CA ASP A 189 24.84 -6.63 -11.51
C ASP A 189 25.23 -7.61 -12.64
N ALA A 190 24.28 -8.39 -13.15
CA ALA A 190 24.50 -9.27 -14.28
C ALA A 190 24.85 -8.50 -15.56
N LYS A 191 24.14 -7.40 -15.87
CA LYS A 191 24.47 -6.53 -17.03
C LYS A 191 25.86 -5.93 -16.90
N MET A 192 26.21 -5.40 -15.74
CA MET A 192 27.57 -4.88 -15.48
C MET A 192 28.63 -5.95 -15.72
N CYS A 193 28.41 -7.18 -15.23
CA CYS A 193 29.33 -8.29 -15.43
C CYS A 193 29.43 -8.72 -16.89
N VAL A 194 28.34 -8.73 -17.66
CA VAL A 194 28.35 -9.04 -19.11
C VAL A 194 29.17 -8.02 -19.88
N TYR A 195 28.95 -6.74 -19.64
CA TYR A 195 29.70 -5.68 -20.32
C TYR A 195 31.19 -5.68 -20.01
N ALA A 196 31.56 -6.15 -18.81
CA ALA A 196 32.98 -6.25 -18.39
C ALA A 196 33.64 -7.59 -18.78
N ALA A 197 32.84 -8.59 -19.21
CA ALA A 197 33.33 -9.94 -19.48
C ALA A 197 33.75 -10.11 -20.94
N GLY A 198 34.90 -10.75 -21.18
CA GLY A 198 35.29 -11.14 -22.53
C GLY A 198 34.72 -12.50 -22.99
N ASN A 199 34.14 -13.28 -22.10
CA ASN A 199 33.50 -14.57 -22.39
C ASN A 199 32.61 -15.02 -21.22
N VAL A 200 31.83 -16.11 -21.42
CA VAL A 200 30.89 -16.64 -20.43
C VAL A 200 31.56 -17.05 -19.12
N GLU A 201 32.72 -17.64 -19.15
CA GLU A 201 33.45 -18.07 -17.94
C GLU A 201 33.94 -16.87 -17.14
N HIS A 202 34.39 -15.81 -17.83
CA HIS A 202 34.75 -14.55 -17.18
C HIS A 202 33.52 -13.86 -16.56
N PHE A 203 32.39 -13.88 -17.25
CA PHE A 203 31.11 -13.41 -16.67
C PHE A 203 30.77 -14.15 -15.37
N LYS A 204 30.78 -15.48 -15.39
CA LYS A 204 30.53 -16.28 -14.18
C LYS A 204 31.52 -15.98 -13.05
N TYR A 205 32.79 -15.77 -13.39
CA TYR A 205 33.81 -15.39 -12.42
C TYR A 205 33.48 -14.04 -11.76
N LEU A 206 33.11 -13.03 -12.55
CA LEU A 206 32.74 -11.70 -12.03
C LEU A 206 31.50 -11.76 -11.14
N MET A 207 30.47 -12.47 -11.54
CA MET A 207 29.27 -12.68 -10.72
C MET A 207 29.59 -13.39 -9.40
N LYS A 208 30.46 -14.41 -9.41
CA LYS A 208 30.92 -15.09 -8.19
C LYS A 208 31.68 -14.14 -7.26
N ARG A 209 32.47 -13.21 -7.79
CA ARG A 209 33.14 -12.19 -7.00
C ARG A 209 32.18 -11.21 -6.31
N LEU A 210 31.02 -10.98 -6.88
CA LEU A 210 29.91 -10.23 -6.26
C LEU A 210 29.12 -11.09 -5.24
N GLY A 211 29.52 -12.34 -5.01
CA GLY A 211 28.89 -13.25 -4.04
C GLY A 211 27.73 -14.07 -4.58
N TYR A 212 27.48 -14.05 -5.89
CA TYR A 212 26.44 -14.89 -6.51
C TYR A 212 26.88 -16.35 -6.60
N VAL A 213 25.93 -17.25 -6.36
CA VAL A 213 26.11 -18.69 -6.51
C VAL A 213 25.34 -19.17 -7.75
N PHE A 214 26.02 -19.86 -8.66
CA PHE A 214 25.37 -20.49 -9.82
C PHE A 214 24.85 -21.87 -9.45
N LYS A 215 23.63 -22.15 -9.89
CA LYS A 215 23.04 -23.49 -9.74
C LYS A 215 23.75 -24.48 -10.62
N LYS A 216 24.11 -25.63 -10.03
CA LYS A 216 24.75 -26.73 -10.77
C LYS A 216 23.80 -27.25 -11.85
N ASP A 217 24.35 -27.59 -13.03
CA ASP A 217 23.64 -28.17 -14.17
C ASP A 217 22.43 -27.33 -14.68
N ALA A 218 22.45 -26.02 -14.41
CA ALA A 218 21.43 -25.10 -14.88
C ALA A 218 22.05 -23.92 -15.62
N TRP A 219 21.47 -23.55 -16.78
CA TRP A 219 21.92 -22.39 -17.55
C TRP A 219 21.51 -21.09 -16.85
N MET A 220 22.52 -20.30 -16.48
CA MET A 220 22.38 -18.94 -15.93
C MET A 220 21.31 -18.80 -14.84
N GLU A 221 21.18 -19.79 -13.95
CA GLU A 221 20.41 -19.67 -12.72
C GLU A 221 21.35 -19.25 -11.59
N VAL A 222 21.07 -18.08 -10.98
CA VAL A 222 21.90 -17.48 -9.94
C VAL A 222 21.12 -17.25 -8.66
N GLN A 223 21.78 -17.40 -7.52
CA GLN A 223 21.30 -17.04 -6.19
C GLN A 223 22.10 -15.82 -5.72
N ALA A 224 21.41 -14.76 -5.36
CA ALA A 224 22.04 -13.56 -4.84
C ALA A 224 22.52 -13.75 -3.38
N PRO A 225 23.55 -13.02 -2.96
CA PRO A 225 24.06 -13.08 -1.59
C PRO A 225 22.94 -12.81 -0.56
N GLY A 226 22.84 -13.68 0.46
CA GLY A 226 21.84 -13.55 1.53
C GLY A 226 20.41 -13.98 1.15
N PHE A 227 20.17 -14.47 -0.07
CA PHE A 227 18.84 -14.90 -0.51
C PHE A 227 18.73 -16.42 -0.67
N ARG A 228 17.50 -16.93 -0.48
CA ARG A 228 17.24 -18.38 -0.48
C ARG A 228 17.00 -18.96 -1.86
N TYR A 229 16.49 -18.15 -2.82
CA TYR A 229 15.98 -18.65 -4.09
C TYR A 229 16.92 -18.37 -5.25
N TYR A 230 16.95 -19.28 -6.23
CA TYR A 230 17.61 -19.09 -7.50
C TYR A 230 16.74 -18.34 -8.49
N HIS A 231 17.36 -17.51 -9.31
CA HIS A 231 16.71 -16.74 -10.36
C HIS A 231 17.34 -17.07 -11.71
N LYS A 232 16.51 -17.40 -12.71
CA LYS A 232 16.96 -17.65 -14.08
C LYS A 232 17.13 -16.32 -14.81
N LEU A 233 18.35 -15.93 -15.16
CA LEU A 233 18.66 -14.64 -15.78
C LEU A 233 17.95 -14.46 -17.13
N ALA A 234 17.86 -15.50 -17.97
CA ALA A 234 17.16 -15.46 -19.24
C ALA A 234 15.63 -15.17 -19.13
N LYS A 235 15.02 -15.40 -17.93
CA LYS A 235 13.62 -14.98 -17.66
C LYS A 235 13.51 -13.51 -17.24
N MET A 236 14.62 -12.88 -16.93
CA MET A 236 14.68 -11.49 -16.51
C MET A 236 15.05 -10.57 -17.68
N ASP A 237 15.93 -11.06 -18.56
CA ASP A 237 16.34 -10.38 -19.79
C ASP A 237 16.86 -11.43 -20.79
N GLU A 238 16.39 -11.33 -22.04
CA GLU A 238 16.69 -12.26 -23.13
C GLU A 238 18.19 -12.29 -23.49
N MET A 239 18.93 -11.22 -23.22
CA MET A 239 20.39 -11.17 -23.43
C MET A 239 21.16 -12.27 -22.68
N PHE A 240 20.57 -12.86 -21.63
CA PHE A 240 21.16 -13.97 -20.87
C PHE A 240 20.70 -15.35 -21.36
N SER A 241 20.03 -15.42 -22.49
CA SER A 241 19.72 -16.70 -23.14
C SER A 241 20.98 -17.41 -23.61
N GLU A 242 20.88 -18.72 -23.79
CA GLU A 242 22.01 -19.53 -24.24
C GLU A 242 22.49 -19.12 -25.63
N ASP A 243 21.52 -18.84 -26.52
CA ASP A 243 21.78 -18.46 -27.91
C ASP A 243 22.50 -17.09 -27.98
N MET A 244 22.06 -16.11 -27.18
CA MET A 244 22.63 -14.77 -27.20
C MET A 244 24.02 -14.68 -26.57
N LEU A 245 24.35 -15.51 -25.57
CA LEU A 245 25.64 -15.49 -24.91
C LEU A 245 26.70 -16.38 -25.56
N LYS A 246 26.29 -17.40 -26.32
CA LYS A 246 27.20 -18.28 -27.07
C LYS A 246 27.51 -17.79 -28.48
N HIS A 247 26.60 -16.98 -29.03
CA HIS A 247 26.70 -16.44 -30.39
C HIS A 247 26.39 -14.94 -30.36
N PRO A 248 27.27 -14.11 -29.74
CA PRO A 248 27.08 -12.66 -29.60
C PRO A 248 27.16 -11.93 -30.95
#